data_b256204f467b3dc27dfc82e368d64980
#
_entry.id   b256204f467b3dc27dfc82e368d64980
#
_cell.length_a   1.000
_cell.length_b   1.000
_cell.length_c   1.000
_cell.angle_alpha   90.00
_cell.angle_beta   90.00
_cell.angle_gamma   90.00
#
_symmetry.space_group_name_H-M   'P 1'
#
loop_
_entity.id
_entity.type
_entity.pdbx_description
1 polymer ?
#
loop_
_entity_poly.entity_id
_entity_poly.type
_entity_poly.pdbx_seq_one_letter_code
_entity_poly.pdbx_strand_id
1 'polypeptide(L)'
;SYNITSINKTIEKSLNRERTNLGRSAYTERIKGILLSSEDEHVAKLLTDELGNWSSGVQHDESNWEDVKVHACKILNKEKSTVFVTNEELQNNAQMVDQAKMDGREIMVVPQSTRDKIHGTQDFTGAPIVDLSQYQTEFNQSFEFEYVDSSNLSKSEKEIFDKTEEIFDLVGSKYTKGLVLISEN
;
A
#
# COMPACT_ATOMS: atom_id res chain seq x y z
N SER A 1 17.03 -16.07 12.31
CA SER A 1 17.85 -17.25 11.92
C SER A 1 16.94 -18.35 11.35
N TYR A 2 17.34 -18.96 10.22
CA TYR A 2 16.56 -20.00 9.54
C TYR A 2 17.09 -21.38 9.90
N ASN A 3 16.18 -22.32 10.15
CA ASN A 3 16.50 -23.72 10.29
C ASN A 3 16.12 -24.45 8.98
N ILE A 4 17.10 -24.74 8.13
CA ILE A 4 16.88 -25.41 6.85
C ILE A 4 17.00 -26.90 7.06
N THR A 5 15.86 -27.59 7.12
CA THR A 5 15.81 -29.05 7.33
C THR A 5 15.99 -29.87 6.06
N SER A 6 15.77 -29.26 4.87
CA SER A 6 15.94 -29.90 3.56
C SER A 6 17.16 -29.37 2.83
N ILE A 7 18.18 -30.21 2.69
CA ILE A 7 19.42 -29.90 1.99
C ILE A 7 19.31 -30.34 0.53
N ASN A 8 19.51 -29.40 -0.40
CA ASN A 8 19.62 -29.73 -1.83
C ASN A 8 21.07 -29.88 -2.26
N LYS A 9 21.30 -30.41 -3.49
CA LYS A 9 22.66 -30.66 -4.04
C LYS A 9 23.53 -29.38 -4.08
N THR A 10 22.95 -28.21 -4.22
CA THR A 10 23.66 -26.90 -4.24
C THR A 10 24.20 -26.59 -2.86
N ILE A 11 23.36 -26.73 -1.83
CA ILE A 11 23.73 -26.52 -0.43
C ILE A 11 24.78 -27.55 -0.02
N GLU A 12 24.58 -28.83 -0.39
CA GLU A 12 25.52 -29.92 -0.09
C GLU A 12 26.91 -29.66 -0.67
N LYS A 13 27.02 -29.22 -1.93
CA LYS A 13 28.27 -28.85 -2.57
C LYS A 13 28.97 -27.64 -1.97
N SER A 14 28.17 -26.72 -1.35
CA SER A 14 28.68 -25.46 -0.78
C SER A 14 29.09 -25.60 0.67
N LEU A 15 28.79 -26.74 1.32
CA LEU A 15 29.29 -27.04 2.64
C LEU A 15 30.82 -27.28 2.54
N ASN A 16 31.56 -26.58 3.39
CA ASN A 16 32.99 -26.81 3.48
C ASN A 16 33.30 -28.23 3.96
N ARG A 17 34.57 -28.66 3.84
CA ARG A 17 35.02 -30.01 4.20
C ARG A 17 34.67 -30.36 5.67
N GLU A 18 34.59 -29.37 6.54
CA GLU A 18 34.27 -29.51 7.97
C GLU A 18 32.77 -29.38 8.28
N ARG A 19 31.96 -29.08 7.26
CA ARG A 19 30.49 -28.85 7.37
C ARG A 19 30.10 -27.78 8.41
N THR A 20 30.99 -26.84 8.70
CA THR A 20 30.80 -25.79 9.72
C THR A 20 30.34 -24.45 9.14
N ASN A 21 30.68 -24.19 7.86
CA ASN A 21 30.34 -22.93 7.20
C ASN A 21 29.69 -23.19 5.83
N LEU A 22 28.61 -22.46 5.58
CA LEU A 22 27.91 -22.39 4.31
C LEU A 22 28.15 -21.03 3.68
N GLY A 23 28.60 -20.99 2.43
CA GLY A 23 28.73 -19.73 1.70
C GLY A 23 27.37 -19.04 1.55
N ARG A 24 27.34 -17.72 1.75
CA ARG A 24 26.10 -16.89 1.76
C ARG A 24 25.22 -17.12 0.52
N SER A 25 25.84 -17.16 -0.66
CA SER A 25 25.16 -17.41 -1.93
C SER A 25 24.50 -18.77 -2.05
N ALA A 26 24.96 -19.77 -1.30
CA ALA A 26 24.47 -21.14 -1.43
C ALA A 26 23.08 -21.35 -0.83
N TYR A 27 22.74 -20.61 0.20
CA TYR A 27 21.43 -20.69 0.87
C TYR A 27 20.45 -19.59 0.46
N THR A 28 20.94 -18.46 -0.10
CA THR A 28 20.13 -17.30 -0.50
C THR A 28 18.97 -17.70 -1.40
N GLU A 29 19.25 -18.39 -2.51
CA GLU A 29 18.21 -18.85 -3.44
C GLU A 29 17.22 -19.83 -2.79
N ARG A 30 17.69 -20.65 -1.85
CA ARG A 30 16.83 -21.59 -1.15
C ARG A 30 15.90 -20.87 -0.18
N ILE A 31 16.40 -19.91 0.61
CA ILE A 31 15.60 -19.10 1.52
C ILE A 31 14.59 -18.29 0.73
N LYS A 32 15.02 -17.63 -0.34
CA LYS A 32 14.15 -16.89 -1.24
C LYS A 32 13.01 -17.76 -1.79
N GLY A 33 13.33 -18.96 -2.26
CA GLY A 33 12.33 -19.92 -2.74
C GLY A 33 11.34 -20.34 -1.64
N ILE A 34 11.78 -20.50 -0.40
CA ILE A 34 10.92 -20.82 0.75
C ILE A 34 9.98 -19.65 1.05
N LEU A 35 10.50 -18.42 1.10
CA LEU A 35 9.71 -17.23 1.37
C LEU A 35 8.66 -16.97 0.27
N LEU A 36 9.03 -17.15 -1.01
CA LEU A 36 8.12 -17.01 -2.14
C LEU A 36 7.07 -18.12 -2.23
N SER A 37 7.31 -19.27 -1.59
CA SER A 37 6.32 -20.36 -1.51
C SER A 37 5.46 -20.30 -0.24
N SER A 38 5.78 -19.43 0.70
CA SER A 38 5.02 -19.24 1.94
C SER A 38 3.82 -18.34 1.69
N GLU A 39 2.66 -18.77 2.17
CA GLU A 39 1.45 -17.93 2.26
C GLU A 39 1.13 -17.54 3.73
N ASP A 40 2.11 -17.65 4.62
CA ASP A 40 1.96 -17.38 6.03
C ASP A 40 1.94 -15.86 6.30
N GLU A 41 0.81 -15.34 6.82
CA GLU A 41 0.61 -13.94 7.16
C GLU A 41 1.65 -13.42 8.16
N HIS A 42 2.00 -14.24 9.17
CA HIS A 42 2.97 -13.83 10.19
C HIS A 42 4.36 -13.61 9.57
N VAL A 43 4.77 -14.48 8.65
CA VAL A 43 6.02 -14.31 7.90
C VAL A 43 5.97 -13.07 7.02
N ALA A 44 4.85 -12.84 6.32
CA ALA A 44 4.66 -11.66 5.50
C ALA A 44 4.72 -10.37 6.34
N LYS A 45 4.07 -10.36 7.50
CA LYS A 45 4.08 -9.22 8.42
C LYS A 45 5.49 -8.91 8.95
N LEU A 46 6.23 -9.92 9.38
CA LEU A 46 7.61 -9.74 9.83
C LEU A 46 8.50 -9.15 8.74
N LEU A 47 8.33 -9.58 7.49
CA LEU A 47 9.08 -9.02 6.35
C LEU A 47 8.73 -7.56 6.09
N THR A 48 7.46 -7.18 6.19
CA THR A 48 7.02 -5.80 5.95
C THR A 48 7.33 -4.88 7.12
N ASP A 49 7.28 -5.35 8.35
CA ASP A 49 7.69 -4.59 9.53
C ASP A 49 9.19 -4.24 9.46
N GLU A 50 10.03 -5.16 8.97
CA GLU A 50 11.46 -4.87 8.71
C GLU A 50 11.63 -3.82 7.61
N LEU A 51 10.75 -3.79 6.60
CA LEU A 51 10.77 -2.76 5.55
C LEU A 51 10.41 -1.37 6.09
N GLY A 52 9.44 -1.27 7.01
CA GLY A 52 9.08 -0.03 7.69
C GLY A 52 10.20 0.52 8.59
N ASN A 53 11.03 -0.36 9.15
CA ASN A 53 12.18 -0.03 9.99
C ASN A 53 13.47 0.25 9.19
N TRP A 54 13.41 0.36 7.89
CA TRP A 54 14.57 0.52 7.01
C TRP A 54 15.46 1.74 7.35
N SER A 55 14.93 2.76 7.97
CA SER A 55 15.67 3.93 8.44
C SER A 55 16.57 3.66 9.64
N SER A 56 16.47 2.52 10.32
CA SER A 56 17.22 2.19 11.54
C SER A 56 18.57 1.49 11.31
N GLY A 57 18.95 1.20 10.06
CA GLY A 57 20.31 0.73 9.68
C GLY A 57 20.58 -0.76 9.92
N VAL A 58 19.66 -1.53 10.48
CA VAL A 58 19.79 -3.00 10.62
C VAL A 58 19.03 -3.66 9.48
N GLN A 59 19.73 -4.03 8.41
CA GLN A 59 19.13 -4.72 7.27
C GLN A 59 19.51 -6.19 7.28
N HIS A 60 18.50 -7.05 7.16
CA HIS A 60 18.70 -8.44 6.78
C HIS A 60 18.73 -8.55 5.24
N ASP A 61 19.44 -9.55 4.71
CA ASP A 61 19.58 -9.74 3.26
C ASP A 61 18.24 -9.93 2.56
N GLU A 62 17.26 -10.54 3.25
CA GLU A 62 15.91 -10.82 2.76
C GLU A 62 15.12 -9.55 2.47
N SER A 63 15.36 -8.49 3.24
CA SER A 63 14.72 -7.18 3.04
C SER A 63 15.20 -6.48 1.76
N ASN A 64 16.25 -6.98 1.09
CA ASN A 64 16.73 -6.47 -0.18
C ASN A 64 16.11 -7.18 -1.40
N TRP A 65 15.38 -8.30 -1.20
CA TRP A 65 14.77 -9.05 -2.30
C TRP A 65 13.40 -8.51 -2.65
N GLU A 66 13.36 -7.72 -3.71
CA GLU A 66 12.16 -6.97 -4.12
C GLU A 66 10.97 -7.87 -4.43
N ASP A 67 11.20 -9.04 -5.02
CA ASP A 67 10.15 -10.03 -5.29
C ASP A 67 9.56 -10.66 -4.02
N VAL A 68 10.37 -10.84 -2.97
CA VAL A 68 9.89 -11.28 -1.65
C VAL A 68 9.03 -10.19 -0.99
N LYS A 69 9.42 -8.93 -1.14
CA LYS A 69 8.61 -7.80 -0.64
C LYS A 69 7.25 -7.73 -1.31
N VAL A 70 7.23 -7.79 -2.64
CA VAL A 70 5.98 -7.80 -3.42
C VAL A 70 5.10 -9.00 -3.04
N HIS A 71 5.71 -10.18 -2.85
CA HIS A 71 5.00 -11.38 -2.40
C HIS A 71 4.36 -11.19 -1.02
N ALA A 72 5.10 -10.61 -0.07
CA ALA A 72 4.58 -10.30 1.26
C ALA A 72 3.40 -9.31 1.19
N CYS A 73 3.49 -8.26 0.36
CA CYS A 73 2.38 -7.34 0.14
C CYS A 73 1.13 -8.04 -0.40
N LYS A 74 1.28 -9.01 -1.32
CA LYS A 74 0.17 -9.80 -1.85
C LYS A 74 -0.52 -10.66 -0.79
N ILE A 75 0.25 -11.25 0.13
CA ILE A 75 -0.32 -12.02 1.26
C ILE A 75 -1.11 -11.09 2.18
N LEU A 76 -0.52 -9.96 2.58
CA LEU A 76 -1.16 -9.02 3.50
C LEU A 76 -2.42 -8.39 2.90
N ASN A 77 -2.43 -8.11 1.59
CA ASN A 77 -3.61 -7.60 0.91
C ASN A 77 -4.78 -8.59 0.96
N LYS A 78 -4.48 -9.89 0.77
CA LYS A 78 -5.49 -10.96 0.82
C LYS A 78 -6.09 -11.13 2.22
N GLU A 79 -5.26 -11.12 3.26
CA GLU A 79 -5.66 -11.47 4.63
C GLU A 79 -6.24 -10.28 5.41
N LYS A 80 -5.82 -9.05 5.08
CA LYS A 80 -6.20 -7.83 5.80
C LYS A 80 -6.56 -6.70 4.85
N SER A 81 -7.43 -5.83 5.34
CA SER A 81 -7.70 -4.54 4.70
C SER A 81 -6.49 -3.61 4.87
N THR A 82 -5.37 -3.92 4.19
CA THR A 82 -4.11 -3.17 4.28
C THR A 82 -4.05 -2.10 3.18
N VAL A 83 -3.59 -0.90 3.53
CA VAL A 83 -3.23 0.15 2.57
C VAL A 83 -1.73 0.36 2.61
N PHE A 84 -1.07 0.14 1.48
CA PHE A 84 0.37 0.31 1.34
C PHE A 84 0.71 1.75 0.97
N VAL A 85 1.59 2.38 1.77
CA VAL A 85 2.00 3.78 1.60
C VAL A 85 3.52 3.91 1.64
N THR A 86 4.06 4.95 1.03
CA THR A 86 5.46 5.35 1.25
C THR A 86 5.56 6.31 2.43
N ASN A 87 6.78 6.54 2.94
CA ASN A 87 7.01 7.58 3.95
C ASN A 87 6.62 8.98 3.46
N GLU A 88 6.81 9.27 2.19
CA GLU A 88 6.44 10.53 1.58
C GLU A 88 4.90 10.68 1.49
N GLU A 89 4.20 9.64 1.04
CA GLU A 89 2.73 9.62 1.00
C GLU A 89 2.14 9.76 2.41
N LEU A 90 2.74 9.11 3.43
CA LEU A 90 2.31 9.21 4.82
C LEU A 90 2.40 10.66 5.36
N GLN A 91 3.43 11.41 4.96
CA GLN A 91 3.62 12.80 5.38
C GLN A 91 2.75 13.78 4.59
N ASN A 92 2.64 13.59 3.28
CA ASN A 92 1.98 14.54 2.39
C ASN A 92 0.45 14.35 2.32
N ASN A 93 -0.05 13.16 2.66
CA ASN A 93 -1.47 12.79 2.56
C ASN A 93 -2.05 12.33 3.91
N ALA A 94 -1.67 12.99 5.00
CA ALA A 94 -2.06 12.61 6.37
C ALA A 94 -3.58 12.44 6.53
N GLN A 95 -4.39 13.31 5.93
CA GLN A 95 -5.85 13.23 6.01
C GLN A 95 -6.40 11.94 5.40
N MET A 96 -5.90 11.54 4.23
CA MET A 96 -6.34 10.31 3.56
C MET A 96 -5.88 9.06 4.32
N VAL A 97 -4.68 9.10 4.90
CA VAL A 97 -4.16 8.02 5.75
C VAL A 97 -4.97 7.88 7.03
N ASP A 98 -5.36 8.99 7.65
CA ASP A 98 -6.20 8.97 8.86
C ASP A 98 -7.63 8.50 8.53
N GLN A 99 -8.18 8.88 7.37
CA GLN A 99 -9.45 8.34 6.89
C GLN A 99 -9.37 6.82 6.71
N ALA A 100 -8.31 6.30 6.07
CA ALA A 100 -8.13 4.86 5.90
C ALA A 100 -8.07 4.11 7.25
N LYS A 101 -7.44 4.70 8.28
CA LYS A 101 -7.45 4.12 9.64
C LYS A 101 -8.85 4.14 10.26
N MET A 102 -9.63 5.23 10.06
CA MET A 102 -11.02 5.32 10.54
C MET A 102 -11.90 4.26 9.88
N ASP A 103 -11.65 3.94 8.60
CA ASP A 103 -12.32 2.87 7.87
C ASP A 103 -11.82 1.45 8.26
N GLY A 104 -10.98 1.36 9.30
CA GLY A 104 -10.46 0.09 9.82
C GLY A 104 -9.34 -0.54 8.98
N ARG A 105 -8.71 0.22 8.07
CA ARG A 105 -7.59 -0.24 7.28
C ARG A 105 -6.28 -0.23 8.09
N GLU A 106 -5.46 -1.26 7.93
CA GLU A 106 -4.09 -1.28 8.46
C GLU A 106 -3.15 -0.53 7.50
N ILE A 107 -2.38 0.43 8.01
CA ILE A 107 -1.43 1.20 7.19
C ILE A 107 -0.07 0.52 7.25
N MET A 108 0.46 0.16 6.09
CA MET A 108 1.76 -0.49 5.95
C MET A 108 2.72 0.39 5.14
N VAL A 109 3.84 0.78 5.77
CA VAL A 109 4.85 1.60 5.09
C VAL A 109 5.80 0.71 4.31
N VAL A 110 5.98 1.01 3.02
CA VAL A 110 6.87 0.28 2.11
C VAL A 110 7.80 1.25 1.37
N PRO A 111 8.98 0.78 0.92
CA PRO A 111 9.86 1.57 0.06
C PRO A 111 9.18 1.95 -1.27
N GLN A 112 9.59 3.08 -1.86
CA GLN A 112 9.07 3.54 -3.16
C GLN A 112 9.19 2.47 -4.24
N SER A 113 10.33 1.77 -4.31
CA SER A 113 10.55 0.69 -5.29
C SER A 113 9.53 -0.45 -5.20
N THR A 114 9.11 -0.78 -3.97
CA THR A 114 8.07 -1.80 -3.73
C THR A 114 6.70 -1.23 -4.09
N ARG A 115 6.42 0.02 -3.70
CA ARG A 115 5.19 0.74 -4.02
C ARG A 115 4.94 0.78 -5.54
N ASP A 116 5.97 1.12 -6.32
CA ASP A 116 5.89 1.17 -7.79
C ASP A 116 5.57 -0.20 -8.41
N LYS A 117 6.05 -1.29 -7.80
CA LYS A 117 5.81 -2.65 -8.30
C LYS A 117 4.45 -3.22 -7.94
N ILE A 118 3.89 -2.82 -6.80
CA ILE A 118 2.56 -3.29 -6.39
C ILE A 118 1.44 -2.45 -7.00
N HIS A 119 1.72 -1.21 -7.41
CA HIS A 119 0.73 -0.33 -8.03
C HIS A 119 0.08 -0.94 -9.26
N GLY A 120 -1.25 -0.99 -9.28
CA GLY A 120 -2.02 -1.56 -10.38
C GLY A 120 -1.92 -3.08 -10.55
N THR A 121 -1.31 -3.78 -9.56
CA THR A 121 -1.22 -5.25 -9.58
C THR A 121 -2.29 -5.89 -8.71
N GLN A 122 -2.44 -7.22 -8.83
CA GLN A 122 -3.41 -8.01 -8.08
C GLN A 122 -2.71 -8.95 -7.11
N ASP A 123 -3.40 -9.27 -6.03
CA ASP A 123 -3.00 -10.32 -5.10
C ASP A 123 -3.31 -11.74 -5.63
N PHE A 124 -3.14 -12.76 -4.79
CA PHE A 124 -3.38 -14.17 -5.17
C PHE A 124 -4.85 -14.52 -5.37
N THR A 125 -5.77 -13.67 -4.94
CA THR A 125 -7.22 -13.85 -5.14
C THR A 125 -7.74 -13.13 -6.39
N GLY A 126 -6.88 -12.32 -7.03
CA GLY A 126 -7.25 -11.46 -8.15
C GLY A 126 -7.78 -10.09 -7.70
N ALA A 127 -7.80 -9.80 -6.40
CA ALA A 127 -8.15 -8.48 -5.88
C ALA A 127 -7.02 -7.48 -6.12
N PRO A 128 -7.31 -6.19 -6.43
CA PRO A 128 -6.27 -5.18 -6.56
C PRO A 128 -5.52 -5.00 -5.25
N ILE A 129 -4.20 -4.80 -5.33
CA ILE A 129 -3.43 -4.41 -4.15
C ILE A 129 -3.73 -2.95 -3.85
N VAL A 130 -4.18 -2.69 -2.62
CA VAL A 130 -4.64 -1.37 -2.21
C VAL A 130 -3.46 -0.52 -1.75
N ASP A 131 -3.01 0.36 -2.61
CA ASP A 131 -2.13 1.47 -2.27
C ASP A 131 -2.95 2.73 -1.98
N LEU A 132 -2.29 3.85 -1.61
CA LEU A 132 -3.01 5.08 -1.26
C LEU A 132 -3.87 5.63 -2.43
N SER A 133 -3.40 5.51 -3.67
CA SER A 133 -4.17 5.98 -4.84
C SER A 133 -5.36 5.08 -5.17
N GLN A 134 -5.21 3.77 -4.99
CA GLN A 134 -6.32 2.83 -5.12
C GLN A 134 -7.37 3.08 -4.02
N TYR A 135 -6.92 3.25 -2.76
CA TYR A 135 -7.82 3.59 -1.65
C TYR A 135 -8.58 4.89 -1.92
N GLN A 136 -7.89 5.93 -2.39
CA GLN A 136 -8.53 7.20 -2.74
C GLN A 136 -9.58 7.04 -3.84
N THR A 137 -9.33 6.17 -4.80
CA THR A 137 -10.29 5.86 -5.87
C THR A 137 -11.51 5.15 -5.30
N GLU A 138 -11.32 4.14 -4.45
CA GLU A 138 -12.40 3.41 -3.77
C GLU A 138 -13.22 4.36 -2.89
N PHE A 139 -12.54 5.21 -2.10
CA PHE A 139 -13.19 6.21 -1.25
C PHE A 139 -14.04 7.17 -2.07
N ASN A 140 -13.52 7.72 -3.17
CA ASN A 140 -14.28 8.62 -4.03
C ASN A 140 -15.47 7.93 -4.71
N GLN A 141 -15.38 6.64 -5.00
CA GLN A 141 -16.47 5.85 -5.58
C GLN A 141 -17.53 5.45 -4.54
N SER A 142 -17.24 5.55 -3.24
CA SER A 142 -18.20 5.27 -2.18
C SER A 142 -19.26 6.36 -2.02
N PHE A 143 -19.05 7.53 -2.64
CA PHE A 143 -20.00 8.63 -2.57
C PHE A 143 -20.95 8.64 -3.77
N GLU A 144 -22.22 8.78 -3.52
CA GLU A 144 -23.21 9.12 -4.54
C GLU A 144 -23.29 10.64 -4.72
N PHE A 145 -23.34 11.08 -5.98
CA PHE A 145 -23.43 12.49 -6.34
C PHE A 145 -24.76 12.74 -7.05
N GLU A 146 -25.63 13.54 -6.44
CA GLU A 146 -26.87 13.99 -7.05
C GLU A 146 -26.74 15.49 -7.41
N TYR A 147 -26.97 15.80 -8.68
CA TYR A 147 -27.01 17.22 -9.09
C TYR A 147 -28.27 17.88 -8.60
N VAL A 148 -28.11 18.99 -7.89
CA VAL A 148 -29.21 19.78 -7.33
C VAL A 148 -29.43 21.04 -8.15
N ASP A 149 -30.68 21.27 -8.52
CA ASP A 149 -31.05 22.54 -9.15
C ASP A 149 -30.93 23.70 -8.14
N SER A 150 -30.32 24.81 -8.57
CA SER A 150 -30.12 25.99 -7.73
C SER A 150 -31.42 26.60 -7.17
N SER A 151 -32.58 26.30 -7.78
CA SER A 151 -33.89 26.70 -7.28
C SER A 151 -34.30 26.00 -5.98
N ASN A 152 -33.72 24.82 -5.70
CA ASN A 152 -33.99 24.01 -4.50
C ASN A 152 -33.17 24.45 -3.28
N LEU A 153 -32.24 25.39 -3.44
CA LEU A 153 -31.43 25.90 -2.35
C LEU A 153 -32.21 26.80 -1.41
N SER A 154 -31.90 26.67 -0.12
CA SER A 154 -32.31 27.68 0.87
C SER A 154 -31.68 29.05 0.57
N LYS A 155 -32.21 30.09 1.16
CA LYS A 155 -31.70 31.47 0.96
C LYS A 155 -30.23 31.60 1.34
N SER A 156 -29.81 30.96 2.43
CA SER A 156 -28.41 30.99 2.91
C SER A 156 -27.46 30.20 1.99
N GLU A 157 -27.87 29.03 1.51
CA GLU A 157 -27.10 28.23 0.57
C GLU A 157 -26.94 28.94 -0.76
N LYS A 158 -27.99 29.59 -1.25
CA LYS A 158 -27.94 30.38 -2.48
C LYS A 158 -26.98 31.57 -2.33
N GLU A 159 -26.98 32.26 -1.20
CA GLU A 159 -26.03 33.35 -0.94
C GLU A 159 -24.58 32.88 -0.96
N ILE A 160 -24.27 31.71 -0.38
CA ILE A 160 -22.92 31.11 -0.41
C ILE A 160 -22.57 30.75 -1.84
N PHE A 161 -23.49 30.13 -2.57
CA PHE A 161 -23.29 29.70 -3.95
C PHE A 161 -22.99 30.91 -4.87
N ASP A 162 -23.74 32.00 -4.76
CA ASP A 162 -23.55 33.23 -5.56
C ASP A 162 -22.22 33.92 -5.20
N LYS A 163 -21.84 33.99 -3.93
CA LYS A 163 -20.56 34.56 -3.49
C LYS A 163 -19.35 33.74 -3.96
N THR A 164 -19.49 32.45 -4.06
CA THR A 164 -18.42 31.58 -4.61
C THR A 164 -18.14 31.95 -6.09
N GLU A 165 -19.19 32.28 -6.85
CA GLU A 165 -19.07 32.75 -8.24
C GLU A 165 -18.29 34.06 -8.34
N GLU A 166 -18.66 35.07 -7.51
CA GLU A 166 -17.94 36.33 -7.45
C GLU A 166 -16.46 36.16 -7.15
N ILE A 167 -16.09 35.24 -6.25
CA ILE A 167 -14.67 34.95 -5.92
C ILE A 167 -13.93 34.36 -7.12
N PHE A 168 -14.51 33.40 -7.82
CA PHE A 168 -13.89 32.78 -8.98
C PHE A 168 -13.74 33.77 -10.15
N ASP A 169 -14.70 34.65 -10.35
CA ASP A 169 -14.65 35.73 -11.35
C ASP A 169 -13.52 36.74 -11.04
N LEU A 170 -13.34 37.09 -9.76
CA LEU A 170 -12.25 37.96 -9.30
C LEU A 170 -10.87 37.35 -9.52
N VAL A 171 -10.72 36.02 -9.39
CA VAL A 171 -9.45 35.30 -9.61
C VAL A 171 -9.19 35.06 -11.10
N GLY A 172 -10.19 35.28 -11.97
CA GLY A 172 -10.05 35.13 -13.43
C GLY A 172 -9.92 33.67 -13.88
N SER A 173 -10.35 32.70 -13.07
CA SER A 173 -10.29 31.29 -13.39
C SER A 173 -11.43 30.87 -14.30
N LYS A 174 -11.15 30.01 -15.30
CA LYS A 174 -12.20 29.32 -16.05
C LYS A 174 -12.70 28.14 -15.22
N TYR A 175 -13.98 28.12 -14.89
CA TYR A 175 -14.61 27.07 -14.11
C TYR A 175 -15.97 26.68 -14.67
N THR A 176 -16.41 25.48 -14.33
CA THR A 176 -17.79 25.03 -14.51
C THR A 176 -18.38 24.85 -13.11
N LYS A 177 -19.52 25.48 -12.85
CA LYS A 177 -20.18 25.49 -11.54
C LYS A 177 -21.33 24.50 -11.54
N GLY A 178 -21.41 23.70 -10.50
CA GLY A 178 -22.48 22.74 -10.28
C GLY A 178 -22.73 22.55 -8.78
N LEU A 179 -23.92 22.12 -8.43
CA LEU A 179 -24.31 21.75 -7.08
C LEU A 179 -24.50 20.25 -7.02
N VAL A 180 -23.94 19.63 -6.01
CA VAL A 180 -24.07 18.21 -5.77
C VAL A 180 -24.44 17.94 -4.33
N LEU A 181 -25.42 17.08 -4.11
CA LEU A 181 -25.57 16.38 -2.84
C LEU A 181 -24.62 15.19 -2.84
N ILE A 182 -23.91 15.01 -1.75
CA ILE A 182 -23.02 13.87 -1.53
C ILE A 182 -23.65 13.02 -0.43
N SER A 183 -23.91 11.74 -0.71
CA SER A 183 -24.30 10.76 0.29
C SER A 183 -23.31 9.61 0.32
N GLU A 184 -23.02 9.10 1.50
CA GLU A 184 -22.26 7.85 1.65
C GLU A 184 -23.21 6.68 1.36
N ASN A 185 -22.74 5.70 0.59
CA ASN A 185 -23.44 4.44 0.30
C ASN A 185 -23.31 3.46 1.45
#